data_60ed263aae3c77f40a3aa5294816710b
#
_entry.id   60ed263aae3c77f40a3aa5294816710b
#
_cell.length_a   1.000
_cell.length_b   1.000
_cell.length_c   1.000
_cell.angle_alpha   90.00
_cell.angle_beta   90.00
_cell.angle_gamma   90.00
#
_symmetry.space_group_name_H-M   'P 1'
#
loop_
_entity.id
_entity.type
_entity.pdbx_description
1 polymer ?
#
loop_
_entity_poly.entity_id
_entity_poly.type
_entity_poly.pdbx_seq_one_letter_code
_entity_poly.pdbx_strand_id
1 'polypeptide(L)'
;METPSAWAMLYLKRIGMDAEPPSLDYLQRLVRSRMTRLAFENISKLHYLKAFEEQQFYLPPQEVYMEHMYRFDYSGVCHTGNYYFCKLLQELGYDAYPIKYASHLATIVKLADRLYYTDVALGHPTHYPLDISQPHELTIHHSRVMGYPDPGNKLKFHLVHGITGKEQHHWTFRPYERAGLPEVHRLIHWSNEPQRLFTTILRVYLWQPDRQRSLSLVNDTFTIRYQEGHEQMKLHSIQEIQDIVHNEFGMSNLPVHEAVETLESLGTPIWGA
;
A
#
# COMPACT_ATOMS: atom_id res chain seq x y z
N MET A 1 8.41 -27.81 0.01
CA MET A 1 7.80 -26.66 0.66
C MET A 1 6.81 -27.14 1.69
N GLU A 2 6.81 -26.55 2.87
CA GLU A 2 5.70 -26.72 3.80
C GLU A 2 4.46 -26.07 3.17
N THR A 3 3.29 -26.62 3.48
CA THR A 3 2.03 -26.02 3.01
C THR A 3 1.83 -24.66 3.70
N PRO A 4 1.58 -23.57 2.95
CA PRO A 4 1.31 -22.27 3.57
C PRO A 4 0.13 -22.34 4.53
N SER A 5 0.13 -21.49 5.55
CA SER A 5 -0.94 -21.41 6.52
C SER A 5 -2.30 -21.00 5.88
N ALA A 6 -3.40 -21.24 6.61
CA ALA A 6 -4.73 -20.95 6.09
C ALA A 6 -4.91 -19.47 5.72
N TRP A 7 -4.37 -18.53 6.52
CA TRP A 7 -4.45 -17.11 6.22
C TRP A 7 -3.67 -16.73 4.94
N ALA A 8 -2.49 -17.36 4.71
CA ALA A 8 -1.70 -17.11 3.51
C ALA A 8 -2.42 -17.61 2.26
N MET A 9 -3.06 -18.78 2.34
CA MET A 9 -3.90 -19.31 1.24
C MET A 9 -5.11 -18.42 0.95
N LEU A 10 -5.76 -17.87 1.99
CA LEU A 10 -6.84 -16.89 1.81
C LEU A 10 -6.31 -15.59 1.17
N TYR A 11 -5.14 -15.11 1.59
CA TYR A 11 -4.53 -13.92 0.99
C TYR A 11 -4.24 -14.15 -0.51
N LEU A 12 -3.59 -15.27 -0.86
CA LEU A 12 -3.33 -15.63 -2.25
C LEU A 12 -4.63 -15.70 -3.07
N LYS A 13 -5.66 -16.38 -2.56
CA LYS A 13 -6.98 -16.43 -3.20
C LYS A 13 -7.56 -15.03 -3.44
N ARG A 14 -7.45 -14.12 -2.46
CA ARG A 14 -7.95 -12.74 -2.58
C ARG A 14 -7.25 -11.96 -3.68
N ILE A 15 -5.97 -12.18 -3.87
CA ILE A 15 -5.20 -11.56 -4.97
C ILE A 15 -5.18 -12.42 -6.25
N GLY A 16 -5.90 -13.55 -6.29
CA GLY A 16 -6.03 -14.43 -7.47
C GLY A 16 -4.73 -15.12 -7.87
N MET A 17 -3.98 -15.57 -6.88
CA MET A 17 -2.71 -16.29 -7.04
C MET A 17 -2.78 -17.66 -6.36
N ASP A 18 -2.02 -18.62 -6.88
CA ASP A 18 -1.75 -19.91 -6.25
C ASP A 18 -0.38 -19.88 -5.56
N ALA A 19 -0.16 -20.81 -4.64
CA ALA A 19 1.14 -20.97 -3.97
C ALA A 19 2.15 -21.66 -4.91
N GLU A 20 3.30 -21.02 -5.09
CA GLU A 20 4.40 -21.54 -5.90
C GLU A 20 5.73 -21.42 -5.13
N PRO A 21 6.77 -22.20 -5.52
CA PRO A 21 8.12 -22.03 -4.97
C PRO A 21 8.65 -20.60 -5.15
N PRO A 22 9.42 -20.06 -4.18
CA PRO A 22 10.04 -18.76 -4.29
C PRO A 22 10.88 -18.60 -5.56
N SER A 23 10.56 -17.60 -6.36
CA SER A 23 11.31 -17.19 -7.54
C SER A 23 11.12 -15.70 -7.81
N LEU A 24 12.00 -15.11 -8.62
CA LEU A 24 11.83 -13.69 -8.98
C LEU A 24 10.57 -13.46 -9.82
N ASP A 25 10.28 -14.37 -10.75
CA ASP A 25 9.06 -14.31 -11.57
C ASP A 25 7.80 -14.37 -10.70
N TYR A 26 7.74 -15.31 -9.77
CA TYR A 26 6.61 -15.42 -8.86
C TYR A 26 6.48 -14.18 -7.95
N LEU A 27 7.59 -13.64 -7.44
CA LEU A 27 7.59 -12.40 -6.67
C LEU A 27 7.04 -11.21 -7.50
N GLN A 28 7.42 -11.11 -8.78
CA GLN A 28 6.91 -10.07 -9.69
C GLN A 28 5.39 -10.20 -9.89
N ARG A 29 4.90 -11.42 -10.10
CA ARG A 29 3.46 -11.69 -10.24
C ARG A 29 2.69 -11.39 -8.96
N LEU A 30 3.23 -11.73 -7.77
CA LEU A 30 2.62 -11.41 -6.48
C LEU A 30 2.51 -9.90 -6.26
N VAL A 31 3.59 -9.14 -6.49
CA VAL A 31 3.59 -7.68 -6.36
C VAL A 31 2.56 -7.05 -7.30
N ARG A 32 2.59 -7.43 -8.58
CA ARG A 32 1.64 -6.92 -9.59
C ARG A 32 0.19 -7.26 -9.21
N SER A 33 -0.08 -8.51 -8.85
CA SER A 33 -1.43 -8.96 -8.50
C SER A 33 -1.97 -8.22 -7.27
N ARG A 34 -1.14 -8.05 -6.23
CA ARG A 34 -1.52 -7.28 -5.04
C ARG A 34 -1.90 -5.85 -5.38
N MET A 35 -1.10 -5.16 -6.19
CA MET A 35 -1.31 -3.76 -6.55
C MET A 35 -2.50 -3.51 -7.48
N THR A 36 -2.90 -4.51 -8.25
CA THR A 36 -4.02 -4.39 -9.19
C THR A 36 -5.37 -4.84 -8.62
N ARG A 37 -5.34 -5.62 -7.54
CA ARG A 37 -6.56 -6.22 -6.96
C ARG A 37 -6.96 -5.65 -5.60
N LEU A 38 -6.02 -5.04 -4.89
CA LEU A 38 -6.25 -4.44 -3.58
C LEU A 38 -5.81 -2.98 -3.61
N ALA A 39 -6.76 -2.08 -3.44
CA ALA A 39 -6.46 -0.65 -3.42
C ALA A 39 -5.60 -0.27 -2.20
N PHE A 40 -4.81 0.78 -2.33
CA PHE A 40 -4.32 1.52 -1.17
C PHE A 40 -5.50 2.31 -0.60
N GLU A 41 -5.83 2.17 0.69
CA GLU A 41 -6.93 2.88 1.31
C GLU A 41 -6.63 3.15 2.80
N ASN A 42 -7.16 4.25 3.32
CA ASN A 42 -7.04 4.57 4.74
C ASN A 42 -8.34 4.37 5.55
N ILE A 43 -9.38 3.85 4.94
CA ILE A 43 -10.67 3.59 5.60
C ILE A 43 -10.50 2.55 6.71
N SER A 44 -9.78 1.46 6.42
CA SER A 44 -9.40 0.47 7.43
C SER A 44 -8.59 1.07 8.59
N LYS A 45 -7.67 2.01 8.29
CA LYS A 45 -6.89 2.70 9.31
C LYS A 45 -7.78 3.55 10.22
N LEU A 46 -8.76 4.27 9.67
CA LEU A 46 -9.72 5.08 10.43
C LEU A 46 -10.62 4.18 11.30
N HIS A 47 -11.03 3.02 10.78
CA HIS A 47 -11.74 2.02 11.57
C HIS A 47 -10.92 1.56 12.78
N TYR A 48 -9.67 1.13 12.58
CA TYR A 48 -8.80 0.70 13.69
C TYR A 48 -8.43 1.83 14.65
N LEU A 49 -8.39 3.07 14.17
CA LEU A 49 -8.20 4.23 15.03
C LEU A 49 -9.40 4.43 15.96
N LYS A 50 -10.63 4.40 15.43
CA LYS A 50 -11.88 4.54 16.18
C LYS A 50 -12.08 3.38 17.16
N ALA A 51 -11.76 2.16 16.75
CA ALA A 51 -11.95 0.95 17.54
C ALA A 51 -10.78 0.63 18.50
N PHE A 52 -9.74 1.46 18.56
CA PHE A 52 -8.52 1.14 19.31
C PHE A 52 -8.75 0.89 20.80
N GLU A 53 -9.60 1.68 21.45
CA GLU A 53 -9.89 1.53 22.88
C GLU A 53 -10.54 0.18 23.19
N GLU A 54 -11.36 -0.35 22.28
CA GLU A 54 -12.03 -1.63 22.39
C GLU A 54 -11.11 -2.80 21.98
N GLN A 55 -10.41 -2.67 20.87
CA GLN A 55 -9.63 -3.75 20.26
C GLN A 55 -8.18 -3.80 20.74
N GLN A 56 -7.63 -2.70 21.25
CA GLN A 56 -6.24 -2.57 21.73
C GLN A 56 -5.16 -2.83 20.64
N PHE A 57 -5.50 -2.71 19.36
CA PHE A 57 -4.55 -2.81 18.25
C PHE A 57 -4.87 -1.85 17.10
N TYR A 58 -3.85 -1.31 16.45
CA TYR A 58 -3.93 -0.68 15.13
C TYR A 58 -3.52 -1.65 14.01
N LEU A 59 -2.74 -2.67 14.33
CA LEU A 59 -2.34 -3.73 13.43
C LEU A 59 -3.03 -5.02 13.93
N PRO A 60 -4.12 -5.47 13.26
CA PRO A 60 -4.87 -6.62 13.72
C PRO A 60 -4.05 -7.92 13.66
N PRO A 61 -4.41 -8.97 14.42
CA PRO A 61 -3.91 -10.32 14.16
C PRO A 61 -4.17 -10.75 12.71
N GLN A 62 -3.37 -11.67 12.18
CA GLN A 62 -3.43 -12.10 10.76
C GLN A 62 -4.81 -12.62 10.36
N GLU A 63 -5.43 -13.40 11.22
CA GLU A 63 -6.76 -13.97 11.00
C GLU A 63 -7.83 -12.87 10.92
N VAL A 64 -7.76 -11.90 11.82
CA VAL A 64 -8.67 -10.73 11.84
C VAL A 64 -8.43 -9.85 10.61
N TYR A 65 -7.16 -9.65 10.20
CA TYR A 65 -6.85 -8.93 8.98
C TYR A 65 -7.49 -9.60 7.75
N MET A 66 -7.41 -10.94 7.65
CA MET A 66 -8.02 -11.68 6.55
C MET A 66 -9.55 -11.65 6.60
N GLU A 67 -10.15 -11.83 7.78
CA GLU A 67 -11.59 -11.68 7.97
C GLU A 67 -12.06 -10.30 7.48
N HIS A 68 -11.40 -9.23 7.93
CA HIS A 68 -11.76 -7.87 7.55
C HIS A 68 -11.50 -7.58 6.07
N MET A 69 -10.46 -8.16 5.48
CA MET A 69 -10.22 -8.07 4.03
C MET A 69 -11.37 -8.68 3.20
N TYR A 70 -11.96 -9.78 3.67
CA TYR A 70 -13.08 -10.41 2.98
C TYR A 70 -14.43 -9.77 3.29
N ARG A 71 -14.62 -9.32 4.53
CA ARG A 71 -15.89 -8.77 4.99
C ARG A 71 -16.08 -7.30 4.60
N PHE A 72 -15.01 -6.52 4.65
CA PHE A 72 -15.03 -5.06 4.50
C PHE A 72 -14.17 -4.54 3.35
N ASP A 73 -13.57 -5.40 2.55
CA ASP A 73 -12.59 -5.03 1.51
C ASP A 73 -11.36 -4.26 2.05
N TYR A 74 -11.01 -4.39 3.33
CA TYR A 74 -9.84 -3.72 3.89
C TYR A 74 -8.54 -4.21 3.26
N SER A 75 -7.70 -3.29 2.86
CA SER A 75 -6.41 -3.59 2.22
C SER A 75 -5.25 -2.77 2.80
N GLY A 76 -5.57 -1.62 3.37
CA GLY A 76 -4.68 -0.83 4.21
C GLY A 76 -3.81 0.20 3.51
N VAL A 77 -3.19 1.02 4.34
CA VAL A 77 -2.11 1.94 3.96
C VAL A 77 -0.76 1.21 3.90
N CYS A 78 0.34 1.93 3.64
CA CYS A 78 1.69 1.36 3.53
C CYS A 78 2.10 0.49 4.73
N HIS A 79 1.73 0.87 5.95
CA HIS A 79 2.07 0.10 7.15
C HIS A 79 1.41 -1.28 7.15
N THR A 80 0.09 -1.31 7.00
CA THR A 80 -0.69 -2.54 7.03
C THR A 80 -0.45 -3.38 5.77
N GLY A 81 -0.54 -2.75 4.59
CA GLY A 81 -0.39 -3.44 3.31
C GLY A 81 0.97 -4.10 3.13
N ASN A 82 2.07 -3.36 3.40
CA ASN A 82 3.42 -3.94 3.27
C ASN A 82 3.76 -4.91 4.40
N TYR A 83 3.24 -4.70 5.62
CA TYR A 83 3.48 -5.64 6.72
C TYR A 83 2.91 -7.03 6.42
N TYR A 84 1.63 -7.12 6.04
CA TYR A 84 1.03 -8.42 5.76
C TYR A 84 1.51 -9.03 4.44
N PHE A 85 1.88 -8.21 3.46
CA PHE A 85 2.54 -8.71 2.26
C PHE A 85 3.92 -9.31 2.58
N CYS A 86 4.70 -8.68 3.46
CA CYS A 86 5.96 -9.22 3.94
C CYS A 86 5.74 -10.57 4.67
N LYS A 87 4.72 -10.66 5.53
CA LYS A 87 4.34 -11.91 6.20
C LYS A 87 3.94 -13.01 5.21
N LEU A 88 3.14 -12.66 4.19
CA LEU A 88 2.81 -13.60 3.12
C LEU A 88 4.06 -14.13 2.41
N LEU A 89 5.01 -13.26 2.07
CA LEU A 89 6.26 -13.67 1.44
C LEU A 89 7.06 -14.63 2.32
N GLN A 90 7.11 -14.39 3.64
CA GLN A 90 7.75 -15.29 4.60
C GLN A 90 7.07 -16.67 4.64
N GLU A 91 5.75 -16.73 4.66
CA GLU A 91 4.96 -17.98 4.58
C GLU A 91 5.20 -18.76 3.28
N LEU A 92 5.46 -18.04 2.19
CA LEU A 92 5.78 -18.63 0.89
C LEU A 92 7.25 -19.04 0.77
N GLY A 93 8.04 -18.88 1.85
CA GLY A 93 9.45 -19.32 1.92
C GLY A 93 10.46 -18.31 1.40
N TYR A 94 10.09 -17.06 1.15
CA TYR A 94 11.06 -16.01 0.86
C TYR A 94 11.80 -15.54 2.13
N ASP A 95 13.10 -15.26 2.04
CA ASP A 95 13.83 -14.47 3.04
C ASP A 95 13.43 -13.00 2.87
N ALA A 96 12.29 -12.62 3.46
CA ALA A 96 11.70 -11.30 3.38
C ALA A 96 11.66 -10.62 4.75
N TYR A 97 11.88 -9.31 4.77
CA TYR A 97 11.82 -8.53 5.99
C TYR A 97 11.38 -7.09 5.74
N PRO A 98 10.69 -6.48 6.71
CA PRO A 98 10.30 -5.08 6.59
C PRO A 98 11.49 -4.16 6.80
N ILE A 99 11.51 -3.05 6.08
CA ILE A 99 12.39 -1.89 6.29
C ILE A 99 11.54 -0.65 6.53
N LYS A 100 12.11 0.26 7.32
CA LYS A 100 11.49 1.56 7.60
C LYS A 100 12.34 2.69 7.05
N TYR A 101 11.73 3.65 6.38
CA TYR A 101 12.35 4.91 6.04
C TYR A 101 11.33 6.07 6.15
N ALA A 102 11.75 7.20 6.72
CA ALA A 102 10.82 8.27 7.10
C ALA A 102 9.60 7.70 7.86
N SER A 103 8.40 7.98 7.37
CA SER A 103 7.12 7.46 7.90
C SER A 103 6.55 6.28 7.10
N HIS A 104 7.38 5.61 6.31
CA HIS A 104 6.97 4.55 5.39
C HIS A 104 7.51 3.18 5.79
N LEU A 105 6.76 2.13 5.51
CA LEU A 105 7.16 0.74 5.64
C LEU A 105 7.18 0.11 4.25
N ALA A 106 8.26 -0.58 3.92
CA ALA A 106 8.40 -1.38 2.69
C ALA A 106 9.02 -2.74 3.02
N THR A 107 9.21 -3.58 2.02
CA THR A 107 9.77 -4.93 2.21
C THR A 107 11.01 -5.12 1.35
N ILE A 108 12.04 -5.70 1.94
CA ILE A 108 13.18 -6.26 1.21
C ILE A 108 13.01 -7.77 1.11
N VAL A 109 13.27 -8.31 -0.07
CA VAL A 109 13.30 -9.75 -0.34
C VAL A 109 14.69 -10.16 -0.79
N LYS A 110 15.30 -11.11 -0.09
CA LYS A 110 16.56 -11.71 -0.49
C LYS A 110 16.29 -12.95 -1.36
N LEU A 111 16.80 -12.93 -2.58
CA LEU A 111 16.79 -14.09 -3.48
C LEU A 111 18.20 -14.35 -3.99
N ALA A 112 18.72 -15.53 -3.70
CA ALA A 112 20.13 -15.86 -3.89
C ALA A 112 21.03 -14.78 -3.23
N ASP A 113 21.93 -14.16 -4.00
CA ASP A 113 22.86 -13.14 -3.50
C ASP A 113 22.37 -11.69 -3.75
N ARG A 114 21.08 -11.50 -4.12
CA ARG A 114 20.51 -10.20 -4.45
C ARG A 114 19.41 -9.79 -3.47
N LEU A 115 19.30 -8.50 -3.27
CA LEU A 115 18.20 -7.90 -2.51
C LEU A 115 17.27 -7.12 -3.45
N TYR A 116 15.98 -7.33 -3.26
CA TYR A 116 14.93 -6.68 -4.02
C TYR A 116 14.05 -5.83 -3.11
N TYR A 117 13.91 -4.56 -3.45
CA TYR A 117 12.93 -3.69 -2.81
C TYR A 117 11.55 -3.98 -3.39
N THR A 118 10.55 -4.18 -2.53
CA THR A 118 9.14 -4.33 -2.90
C THR A 118 8.28 -3.39 -2.06
N ASP A 119 7.28 -2.79 -2.70
CA ASP A 119 6.33 -1.91 -2.06
C ASP A 119 4.98 -2.03 -2.75
N VAL A 120 4.02 -2.65 -2.08
CA VAL A 120 2.69 -2.94 -2.62
C VAL A 120 1.61 -1.98 -2.14
N ALA A 121 1.99 -1.00 -1.35
CA ALA A 121 1.06 -0.06 -0.74
C ALA A 121 1.64 1.38 -0.78
N LEU A 122 2.09 1.78 -1.94
CA LEU A 122 2.52 3.12 -2.26
C LEU A 122 1.55 3.73 -3.27
N GLY A 123 1.28 5.02 -3.14
CA GLY A 123 0.46 5.75 -4.11
C GLY A 123 1.16 6.00 -5.47
N HIS A 124 2.30 5.35 -5.72
CA HIS A 124 3.09 5.41 -6.95
C HIS A 124 3.55 4.00 -7.34
N PRO A 125 3.70 3.72 -8.62
CA PRO A 125 3.82 2.36 -9.12
C PRO A 125 5.23 1.77 -8.96
N THR A 126 5.48 1.09 -7.88
CA THR A 126 6.57 0.10 -7.80
C THR A 126 6.01 -1.28 -8.11
N HIS A 127 5.49 -1.46 -9.31
CA HIS A 127 4.70 -2.62 -9.73
C HIS A 127 5.52 -3.90 -9.97
N TYR A 128 6.82 -3.86 -9.70
CA TYR A 128 7.68 -5.03 -9.63
C TYR A 128 8.86 -4.81 -8.68
N PRO A 129 9.53 -5.89 -8.21
CA PRO A 129 10.68 -5.80 -7.33
C PRO A 129 11.85 -5.09 -7.97
N LEU A 130 12.48 -4.13 -7.27
CA LEU A 130 13.66 -3.40 -7.73
C LEU A 130 14.92 -4.04 -7.15
N ASP A 131 15.83 -4.53 -8.01
CA ASP A 131 17.15 -4.97 -7.59
C ASP A 131 17.96 -3.78 -7.07
N ILE A 132 18.28 -3.75 -5.77
CA ILE A 132 18.96 -2.62 -5.14
C ILE A 132 20.42 -2.43 -5.59
N SER A 133 20.96 -3.35 -6.35
CA SER A 133 22.34 -3.28 -6.86
C SER A 133 22.51 -2.44 -8.12
N GLN A 134 21.41 -2.03 -8.75
CA GLN A 134 21.40 -1.33 -10.03
C GLN A 134 20.32 -0.24 -10.09
N PRO A 135 20.47 0.74 -10.99
CA PRO A 135 19.43 1.75 -11.18
C PRO A 135 18.20 1.20 -11.91
N HIS A 136 17.04 1.74 -11.53
CA HIS A 136 15.74 1.44 -12.13
C HIS A 136 15.00 2.74 -12.44
N GLU A 137 14.23 2.72 -13.50
CA GLU A 137 13.26 3.75 -13.82
C GLU A 137 11.94 3.10 -14.24
N LEU A 138 10.87 3.46 -13.55
CA LEU A 138 9.51 2.99 -13.80
C LEU A 138 8.65 4.19 -14.13
N THR A 139 7.92 4.09 -15.22
CA THR A 139 6.90 5.09 -15.55
C THR A 139 5.56 4.39 -15.72
N ILE A 140 4.55 4.86 -15.00
CA ILE A 140 3.16 4.46 -15.21
C ILE A 140 2.33 5.73 -15.35
N HIS A 141 1.72 5.88 -16.50
CA HIS A 141 1.01 7.09 -16.87
C HIS A 141 1.92 8.32 -16.71
N HIS A 142 1.53 9.29 -15.87
CA HIS A 142 2.31 10.48 -15.56
C HIS A 142 3.19 10.32 -14.31
N SER A 143 3.14 9.18 -13.63
CA SER A 143 3.94 8.91 -12.43
C SER A 143 5.26 8.25 -12.79
N ARG A 144 6.36 8.74 -12.21
CA ARG A 144 7.71 8.24 -12.40
C ARG A 144 8.31 7.83 -11.07
N VAL A 145 8.90 6.66 -11.03
CA VAL A 145 9.69 6.18 -9.88
C VAL A 145 11.09 5.83 -10.38
N MET A 146 12.09 6.39 -9.74
CA MET A 146 13.49 6.02 -9.94
C MET A 146 14.04 5.41 -8.66
N GLY A 147 14.75 4.30 -8.79
CA GLY A 147 15.48 3.67 -7.69
C GLY A 147 16.93 3.47 -8.09
N TYR A 148 17.90 3.82 -7.23
CA TYR A 148 19.32 3.61 -7.54
C TYR A 148 20.17 3.50 -6.28
N PRO A 149 21.26 2.70 -6.33
CA PRO A 149 22.24 2.63 -5.24
C PRO A 149 22.96 3.96 -5.08
N ASP A 150 23.30 4.32 -3.82
CA ASP A 150 24.09 5.52 -3.55
C ASP A 150 25.51 5.38 -4.12
N PRO A 151 25.98 6.32 -4.95
CA PRO A 151 27.31 6.25 -5.56
C PRO A 151 28.47 6.27 -4.55
N GLY A 152 28.26 6.91 -3.41
CA GLY A 152 29.27 7.06 -2.34
C GLY A 152 29.14 6.07 -1.19
N ASN A 153 28.02 5.35 -1.11
CA ASN A 153 27.74 4.44 0.00
C ASN A 153 26.83 3.26 -0.40
N LYS A 154 27.42 2.13 -0.73
CA LYS A 154 26.71 0.91 -1.15
C LYS A 154 25.71 0.37 -0.11
N LEU A 155 25.71 0.89 1.13
CA LEU A 155 24.72 0.54 2.14
C LEU A 155 23.46 1.37 2.07
N LYS A 156 23.35 2.29 1.10
CA LYS A 156 22.19 3.15 0.89
C LYS A 156 21.58 2.96 -0.47
N PHE A 157 20.27 3.13 -0.54
CA PHE A 157 19.49 3.14 -1.77
C PHE A 157 18.61 4.39 -1.80
N HIS A 158 18.54 5.03 -2.96
CA HIS A 158 17.70 6.20 -3.19
C HIS A 158 16.44 5.80 -3.94
N LEU A 159 15.32 6.33 -3.52
CA LEU A 159 14.02 6.19 -4.17
C LEU A 159 13.46 7.58 -4.43
N VAL A 160 13.20 7.88 -5.69
CA VAL A 160 12.68 9.18 -6.13
C VAL A 160 11.33 8.97 -6.78
N HIS A 161 10.34 9.67 -6.29
CA HIS A 161 9.00 9.70 -6.87
C HIS A 161 8.73 11.06 -7.48
N GLY A 162 8.16 11.05 -8.68
CA GLY A 162 7.80 12.27 -9.36
C GLY A 162 6.55 12.11 -10.24
N ILE A 163 6.06 13.25 -10.66
CA ILE A 163 5.21 13.37 -11.84
C ILE A 163 6.13 13.70 -13.00
N THR A 164 5.78 13.33 -14.22
CA THR A 164 6.59 13.53 -15.41
C THR A 164 7.22 14.93 -15.45
N GLY A 165 8.53 14.97 -15.46
CA GLY A 165 9.32 16.22 -15.46
C GLY A 165 9.49 16.93 -14.12
N LYS A 166 8.93 16.44 -13.01
CA LYS A 166 9.06 17.05 -11.69
C LYS A 166 9.25 16.01 -10.59
N GLU A 167 10.38 16.10 -9.87
CA GLU A 167 10.59 15.33 -8.63
C GLU A 167 9.66 15.86 -7.54
N GLN A 168 8.97 14.98 -6.83
CA GLN A 168 8.08 15.33 -5.71
C GLN A 168 8.63 14.88 -4.36
N HIS A 169 9.20 13.68 -4.32
CA HIS A 169 9.70 13.06 -3.09
C HIS A 169 11.00 12.33 -3.37
N HIS A 170 11.96 12.48 -2.47
CA HIS A 170 13.22 11.77 -2.49
C HIS A 170 13.48 11.15 -1.12
N TRP A 171 13.68 9.85 -1.08
CA TRP A 171 14.04 9.11 0.13
C TRP A 171 15.36 8.37 -0.06
N THR A 172 16.12 8.30 1.03
CA THR A 172 17.31 7.48 1.14
C THR A 172 17.12 6.51 2.28
N PHE A 173 17.32 5.22 2.05
CA PHE A 173 17.19 4.21 3.08
C PHE A 173 18.33 3.16 3.00
N ARG A 174 18.45 2.36 4.04
CA ARG A 174 19.42 1.28 4.14
C ARG A 174 18.71 -0.06 3.98
N PRO A 175 18.87 -0.73 2.84
CA PRO A 175 18.16 -1.98 2.55
C PRO A 175 18.46 -3.12 3.52
N TYR A 176 19.58 -3.06 4.22
CA TYR A 176 20.03 -4.09 5.17
C TYR A 176 19.50 -3.88 6.60
N GLU A 177 18.91 -2.73 6.90
CA GLU A 177 18.37 -2.43 8.22
C GLU A 177 16.94 -2.98 8.34
N ARG A 178 16.82 -4.15 8.97
CA ARG A 178 15.53 -4.79 9.24
C ARG A 178 14.78 -4.00 10.31
N ALA A 179 13.53 -3.68 10.05
CA ALA A 179 12.64 -3.14 11.08
C ALA A 179 12.04 -4.29 11.90
N GLY A 180 12.33 -4.31 13.19
CA GLY A 180 11.72 -5.28 14.11
C GLY A 180 10.25 -4.96 14.41
N LEU A 181 9.50 -5.94 14.93
CA LEU A 181 8.09 -5.75 15.28
C LEU A 181 7.84 -4.55 16.23
N PRO A 182 8.67 -4.28 17.26
CA PRO A 182 8.51 -3.09 18.08
C PRO A 182 8.65 -1.76 17.31
N GLU A 183 9.50 -1.73 16.27
CA GLU A 183 9.67 -0.54 15.41
C GLU A 183 8.48 -0.34 14.49
N VAL A 184 7.96 -1.43 13.92
CA VAL A 184 6.72 -1.41 13.13
C VAL A 184 5.56 -0.89 13.97
N HIS A 185 5.37 -1.39 15.19
CA HIS A 185 4.33 -0.92 16.10
C HIS A 185 4.50 0.56 16.44
N ARG A 186 5.70 1.03 16.81
CA ARG A 186 5.95 2.45 17.05
C ARG A 186 5.62 3.34 15.87
N LEU A 187 5.97 2.88 14.64
CA LEU A 187 5.65 3.61 13.43
C LEU A 187 4.15 3.71 13.19
N ILE A 188 3.42 2.62 13.41
CA ILE A 188 1.96 2.59 13.28
C ILE A 188 1.30 3.49 14.32
N HIS A 189 1.69 3.41 15.58
CA HIS A 189 1.20 4.30 16.63
C HIS A 189 1.44 5.77 16.26
N TRP A 190 2.67 6.13 15.92
CA TRP A 190 2.99 7.48 15.47
C TRP A 190 2.12 7.94 14.30
N SER A 191 1.87 7.06 13.33
CA SER A 191 1.07 7.41 12.15
C SER A 191 -0.43 7.57 12.45
N ASN A 192 -0.88 7.13 13.63
CA ASN A 192 -2.24 7.29 14.11
C ASN A 192 -2.43 8.49 15.06
N GLU A 193 -1.35 9.24 15.37
CA GLU A 193 -1.49 10.49 16.09
C GLU A 193 -2.35 11.50 15.30
N PRO A 194 -3.04 12.42 15.99
CA PRO A 194 -3.77 13.50 15.33
C PRO A 194 -2.90 14.29 14.35
N GLN A 195 -3.49 14.80 13.29
CA GLN A 195 -2.83 15.62 12.25
C GLN A 195 -1.79 14.89 11.40
N ARG A 196 -1.72 13.55 11.45
CA ARG A 196 -0.93 12.78 10.48
C ARG A 196 -1.69 12.60 9.17
N LEU A 197 -0.95 12.43 8.07
CA LEU A 197 -1.50 12.47 6.70
C LEU A 197 -2.78 11.64 6.52
N PHE A 198 -2.80 10.39 6.98
CA PHE A 198 -3.94 9.49 6.78
C PHE A 198 -4.94 9.49 7.95
N THR A 199 -4.87 10.48 8.84
CA THR A 199 -5.92 10.86 9.80
C THR A 199 -6.56 12.21 9.45
N THR A 200 -6.15 12.83 8.34
CA THR A 200 -6.60 14.17 7.90
C THR A 200 -7.15 14.20 6.49
N ILE A 201 -7.24 13.08 5.82
CA ILE A 201 -7.81 12.94 4.47
C ILE A 201 -8.54 11.60 4.33
N LEU A 202 -9.53 11.53 3.44
CA LEU A 202 -10.03 10.28 2.90
C LEU A 202 -9.21 9.92 1.66
N ARG A 203 -8.67 8.71 1.60
CA ARG A 203 -7.78 8.31 0.50
C ARG A 203 -8.05 6.89 0.02
N VAL A 204 -8.32 6.72 -1.29
CA VAL A 204 -8.33 5.43 -1.98
C VAL A 204 -7.53 5.56 -3.28
N TYR A 205 -6.70 4.58 -3.60
CA TYR A 205 -5.92 4.55 -4.84
C TYR A 205 -5.86 3.12 -5.38
N LEU A 206 -6.04 2.96 -6.70
CA LEU A 206 -5.92 1.67 -7.39
C LEU A 206 -5.28 1.83 -8.76
N TRP A 207 -4.34 0.95 -9.08
CA TRP A 207 -3.78 0.84 -10.41
C TRP A 207 -4.53 -0.21 -11.23
N GLN A 208 -5.03 0.17 -12.41
CA GLN A 208 -5.77 -0.68 -13.35
C GLN A 208 -5.06 -0.75 -14.71
N PRO A 209 -3.95 -1.55 -14.82
CA PRO A 209 -3.16 -1.62 -16.05
C PRO A 209 -3.94 -2.15 -17.25
N ASP A 210 -4.86 -3.07 -17.04
CA ASP A 210 -5.68 -3.65 -18.10
C ASP A 210 -6.65 -2.63 -18.73
N ARG A 211 -6.95 -1.55 -17.99
CA ARG A 211 -7.71 -0.39 -18.47
C ARG A 211 -6.81 0.81 -18.78
N GLN A 212 -5.48 0.63 -18.74
CA GLN A 212 -4.47 1.67 -18.98
C GLN A 212 -4.70 2.94 -18.14
N ARG A 213 -5.15 2.78 -16.88
CA ARG A 213 -5.49 3.89 -15.99
C ARG A 213 -5.11 3.63 -14.54
N SER A 214 -5.06 4.69 -13.76
CA SER A 214 -5.05 4.63 -12.30
C SER A 214 -6.15 5.52 -11.72
N LEU A 215 -6.70 5.07 -10.60
CA LEU A 215 -7.80 5.70 -9.89
C LEU A 215 -7.29 6.33 -8.60
N SER A 216 -7.76 7.51 -8.29
CA SER A 216 -7.38 8.25 -7.10
C SER A 216 -8.60 8.98 -6.55
N LEU A 217 -9.02 8.61 -5.34
CA LEU A 217 -9.97 9.36 -4.55
C LEU A 217 -9.21 10.08 -3.43
N VAL A 218 -9.38 11.38 -3.33
CA VAL A 218 -8.89 12.21 -2.22
C VAL A 218 -10.06 13.07 -1.75
N ASN A 219 -10.52 12.83 -0.54
CA ASN A 219 -11.69 13.51 0.01
C ASN A 219 -12.91 13.37 -0.93
N ASP A 220 -13.45 14.48 -1.39
CA ASP A 220 -14.58 14.58 -2.31
C ASP A 220 -14.17 14.65 -3.80
N THR A 221 -12.90 14.36 -4.11
CA THR A 221 -12.38 14.48 -5.46
C THR A 221 -11.93 13.14 -6.02
N PHE A 222 -12.62 12.65 -7.04
CA PHE A 222 -12.25 11.46 -7.79
C PHE A 222 -11.47 11.83 -9.06
N THR A 223 -10.37 11.15 -9.31
CA THR A 223 -9.50 11.39 -10.48
C THR A 223 -9.17 10.07 -11.16
N ILE A 224 -9.38 9.99 -12.46
CA ILE A 224 -8.89 8.94 -13.34
C ILE A 224 -7.66 9.49 -14.08
N ARG A 225 -6.54 8.78 -14.01
CA ARG A 225 -5.31 9.18 -14.69
C ARG A 225 -4.96 8.18 -15.79
N TYR A 226 -4.76 8.70 -16.99
CA TYR A 226 -4.32 7.97 -18.15
C TYR A 226 -2.86 8.32 -18.48
N GLN A 227 -2.30 7.75 -19.53
CA GLN A 227 -0.97 8.10 -20.00
C GLN A 227 -0.91 9.57 -20.46
N GLU A 228 -1.95 10.05 -21.12
CA GLU A 228 -2.06 11.40 -21.63
C GLU A 228 -3.20 12.15 -20.95
N GLY A 229 -2.94 12.64 -19.73
CA GLY A 229 -3.89 13.48 -19.02
C GLY A 229 -4.68 12.77 -17.93
N HIS A 230 -5.72 13.45 -17.46
CA HIS A 230 -6.60 12.95 -16.40
C HIS A 230 -7.99 13.53 -16.53
N GLU A 231 -8.96 12.81 -16.01
CA GLU A 231 -10.32 13.25 -15.76
C GLU A 231 -10.51 13.44 -14.26
N GLN A 232 -11.21 14.48 -13.86
CA GLN A 232 -11.48 14.78 -12.46
C GLN A 232 -12.96 15.08 -12.24
N MET A 233 -13.52 14.53 -11.18
CA MET A 233 -14.89 14.69 -10.77
C MET A 233 -14.95 15.12 -9.30
N LYS A 234 -15.70 16.19 -9.02
CA LYS A 234 -16.04 16.58 -7.66
C LYS A 234 -17.30 15.81 -7.23
N LEU A 235 -17.27 15.21 -6.06
CA LEU A 235 -18.38 14.46 -5.47
C LEU A 235 -19.06 15.33 -4.40
N HIS A 236 -20.37 15.20 -4.28
CA HIS A 236 -21.18 16.11 -3.44
C HIS A 236 -21.93 15.41 -2.32
N SER A 237 -21.80 14.07 -2.25
CA SER A 237 -22.45 13.27 -1.20
C SER A 237 -21.62 12.03 -0.85
N ILE A 238 -21.82 11.50 0.36
CA ILE A 238 -21.21 10.23 0.79
C ILE A 238 -21.66 9.09 -0.13
N GLN A 239 -22.91 9.16 -0.62
CA GLN A 239 -23.42 8.14 -1.54
C GLN A 239 -22.66 8.14 -2.86
N GLU A 240 -22.36 9.30 -3.44
CA GLU A 240 -21.53 9.38 -4.65
C GLU A 240 -20.11 8.82 -4.41
N ILE A 241 -19.51 9.08 -3.25
CA ILE A 241 -18.22 8.49 -2.88
C ILE A 241 -18.34 6.97 -2.78
N GLN A 242 -19.39 6.47 -2.12
CA GLN A 242 -19.63 5.01 -1.99
C GLN A 242 -19.84 4.36 -3.36
N ASP A 243 -20.58 5.00 -4.26
CA ASP A 243 -20.85 4.51 -5.61
C ASP A 243 -19.54 4.43 -6.45
N ILE A 244 -18.67 5.44 -6.35
CA ILE A 244 -17.35 5.42 -7.00
C ILE A 244 -16.47 4.31 -6.41
N VAL A 245 -16.43 4.16 -5.09
CA VAL A 245 -15.65 3.11 -4.43
C VAL A 245 -16.14 1.71 -4.83
N HIS A 246 -17.45 1.52 -4.95
CA HIS A 246 -18.05 0.28 -5.42
C HIS A 246 -17.74 0.03 -6.92
N ASN A 247 -18.12 0.98 -7.79
CA ASN A 247 -18.16 0.73 -9.24
C ASN A 247 -16.78 0.81 -9.89
N GLU A 248 -15.92 1.73 -9.44
CA GLU A 248 -14.63 1.98 -10.06
C GLU A 248 -13.49 1.23 -9.37
N PHE A 249 -13.48 1.19 -8.04
CA PHE A 249 -12.44 0.48 -7.28
C PHE A 249 -12.80 -1.00 -7.02
N GLY A 250 -14.06 -1.41 -7.21
CA GLY A 250 -14.51 -2.78 -6.97
C GLY A 250 -14.52 -3.18 -5.48
N MET A 251 -14.69 -2.19 -4.58
CA MET A 251 -14.66 -2.38 -3.12
C MET A 251 -16.03 -2.06 -2.51
N SER A 252 -17.01 -2.95 -2.76
CA SER A 252 -18.41 -2.72 -2.42
C SER A 252 -18.71 -2.70 -0.92
N ASN A 253 -17.85 -3.34 -0.12
CA ASN A 253 -18.07 -3.48 1.32
C ASN A 253 -17.25 -2.46 2.14
N LEU A 254 -16.50 -1.57 1.49
CA LEU A 254 -15.68 -0.60 2.19
C LEU A 254 -16.57 0.42 2.92
N PRO A 255 -16.48 0.58 4.25
CA PRO A 255 -17.39 1.42 5.03
C PRO A 255 -17.01 2.91 4.94
N VAL A 256 -17.29 3.51 3.79
CA VAL A 256 -16.97 4.92 3.49
C VAL A 256 -17.66 5.86 4.47
N HIS A 257 -18.93 5.60 4.80
CA HIS A 257 -19.72 6.45 5.71
C HIS A 257 -19.04 6.56 7.08
N GLU A 258 -18.69 5.43 7.69
CA GLU A 258 -18.01 5.40 8.99
C GLU A 258 -16.63 6.10 8.96
N ALA A 259 -15.91 6.00 7.84
CA ALA A 259 -14.64 6.67 7.68
C ALA A 259 -14.80 8.20 7.60
N VAL A 260 -15.83 8.69 6.90
CA VAL A 260 -16.14 10.11 6.82
C VAL A 260 -16.53 10.65 8.20
N GLU A 261 -17.44 9.98 8.92
CA GLU A 261 -17.80 10.35 10.29
C GLU A 261 -16.59 10.40 11.22
N THR A 262 -15.67 9.44 11.07
CA THR A 262 -14.43 9.40 11.87
C THR A 262 -13.56 10.62 11.57
N LEU A 263 -13.37 10.98 10.30
CA LEU A 263 -12.61 12.18 9.90
C LEU A 263 -13.27 13.47 10.43
N GLU A 264 -14.59 13.58 10.31
CA GLU A 264 -15.34 14.73 10.85
C GLU A 264 -15.17 14.83 12.38
N SER A 265 -15.22 13.71 13.11
CA SER A 265 -14.99 13.69 14.56
C SER A 265 -13.56 14.11 14.94
N LEU A 266 -12.59 13.91 14.04
CA LEU A 266 -11.22 14.40 14.18
C LEU A 266 -11.02 15.85 13.75
N GLY A 267 -12.12 16.57 13.41
CA GLY A 267 -12.08 17.95 12.96
C GLY A 267 -11.58 18.14 11.53
N THR A 268 -11.69 17.10 10.69
CA THR A 268 -11.21 17.12 9.31
C THR A 268 -12.38 16.89 8.35
N PRO A 269 -13.07 17.97 7.90
CA PRO A 269 -14.11 17.84 6.89
C PRO A 269 -13.49 17.44 5.55
N ILE A 270 -14.17 16.55 4.83
CA ILE A 270 -13.71 16.10 3.51
C ILE A 270 -14.24 16.96 2.35
N TRP A 271 -15.22 17.83 2.64
CA TRP A 271 -15.93 18.63 1.64
C TRP A 271 -15.27 20.00 1.43
N GLY A 272 -15.11 20.41 0.16
CA GLY A 272 -14.67 21.75 -0.18
C GLY A 272 -13.15 21.99 -0.02
N ALA A 273 -12.35 20.93 0.09
CA ALA A 273 -10.88 21.01 0.17
C ALA A 273 -10.24 21.17 -1.23
#